data_87ffff163b6711dc00aa009ef1ddaefa
#
_entry.id   87ffff163b6711dc00aa009ef1ddaefa
#
_cell.length_a   1.000
_cell.length_b   1.000
_cell.length_c   1.000
_cell.angle_alpha   90.00
_cell.angle_beta   90.00
_cell.angle_gamma   90.00
#
_symmetry.space_group_name_H-M   'P 1'
#
loop_
_entity.id
_entity.type
_entity.pdbx_description
1 polymer ?
#
loop_
_entity_poly.entity_id
_entity_poly.type
_entity_poly.pdbx_seq_one_letter_code
_entity_poly.pdbx_strand_id
1 'polypeptide(L)'
;MSIVEELKEKIYEAVQSINQNNLGIAFSGGVDSSTLAASCRAQEKKAVLITVGFLSSKDIEASKEVAEDLGLKMISEVISSLEEIEDCIRSILKVIKFDRLVLLENCVCFYYVFKMASEHGVRTVLSANGMDELFCGYDLYRKYVSDKEKMRKIMDLLVETAKRDKLEIDKIAALWSINYECPFLSDNFVKFAMKIPIEYKIKGEDDELRKHILRETALEMGIPKSAATRRKKAFQYSSGIHKALSKLAKLRGYTKSRAKSLGYEGSIEAYLKDYLS
;
A
#
# COMPACT_ATOMS: atom_id res chain seq x y z
N MET A 1 -1.80 -24.23 19.59
CA MET A 1 -1.53 -22.84 19.12
C MET A 1 -2.78 -22.35 18.42
N SER A 2 -3.29 -21.20 18.76
CA SER A 2 -4.44 -20.60 18.08
C SER A 2 -4.01 -20.11 16.69
N ILE A 3 -4.97 -19.91 15.79
CA ILE A 3 -4.68 -19.38 14.45
C ILE A 3 -4.10 -17.95 14.51
N VAL A 4 -4.43 -17.20 15.56
CA VAL A 4 -3.89 -15.86 15.83
C VAL A 4 -2.41 -15.93 16.20
N GLU A 5 -2.05 -16.83 17.11
CA GLU A 5 -0.64 -17.08 17.52
C GLU A 5 0.19 -17.53 16.31
N GLU A 6 -0.34 -18.48 15.52
CA GLU A 6 0.34 -18.96 14.33
C GLU A 6 0.54 -17.85 13.29
N LEU A 7 -0.47 -17.03 13.04
CA LEU A 7 -0.36 -15.88 12.13
C LEU A 7 0.67 -14.86 12.63
N LYS A 8 0.69 -14.57 13.93
CA LYS A 8 1.68 -13.69 14.56
C LYS A 8 3.11 -14.18 14.33
N GLU A 9 3.36 -15.48 14.55
CA GLU A 9 4.66 -16.09 14.27
C GLU A 9 5.05 -15.98 12.81
N LYS A 10 4.12 -16.26 11.88
CA LYS A 10 4.39 -16.15 10.43
C LYS A 10 4.66 -14.71 9.97
N ILE A 11 4.02 -13.73 10.58
CA ILE A 11 4.33 -12.31 10.36
C ILE A 11 5.77 -12.01 10.82
N TYR A 12 6.17 -12.49 11.99
CA TYR A 12 7.53 -12.32 12.48
C TYR A 12 8.57 -13.02 11.60
N GLU A 13 8.34 -14.27 11.20
CA GLU A 13 9.21 -15.00 10.28
C GLU A 13 9.41 -14.26 8.96
N ALA A 14 8.32 -13.73 8.37
CA ALA A 14 8.38 -12.98 7.12
C ALA A 14 9.25 -11.71 7.24
N VAL A 15 9.16 -10.99 8.36
CA VAL A 15 9.98 -9.79 8.61
C VAL A 15 11.41 -10.16 9.01
N GLN A 16 11.61 -11.26 9.74
CA GLN A 16 12.93 -11.74 10.13
C GLN A 16 13.80 -12.11 8.92
N SER A 17 13.18 -12.58 7.84
CA SER A 17 13.90 -12.91 6.60
C SER A 17 14.59 -11.71 5.94
N ILE A 18 14.24 -10.49 6.34
CA ILE A 18 14.89 -9.25 5.89
C ILE A 18 16.16 -9.04 6.70
N ASN A 19 17.31 -9.21 6.09
CA ASN A 19 18.62 -9.15 6.79
C ASN A 19 19.05 -7.75 7.24
N GLN A 20 18.48 -6.69 6.62
CA GLN A 20 18.82 -5.31 6.93
C GLN A 20 18.20 -4.86 8.25
N ASN A 21 18.96 -4.04 9.00
CA ASN A 21 18.52 -3.50 10.29
C ASN A 21 18.15 -2.02 10.24
N ASN A 22 18.49 -1.28 9.18
CA ASN A 22 18.12 0.13 9.01
C ASN A 22 17.08 0.22 7.88
N LEU A 23 15.82 0.35 8.25
CA LEU A 23 14.67 0.16 7.36
C LEU A 23 13.80 1.41 7.31
N GLY A 24 13.28 1.71 6.11
CA GLY A 24 12.10 2.55 5.95
C GLY A 24 10.85 1.67 5.85
N ILE A 25 9.73 2.14 6.35
CA ILE A 25 8.43 1.48 6.18
C ILE A 25 7.47 2.46 5.50
N ALA A 26 6.96 2.10 4.32
CA ALA A 26 5.87 2.82 3.69
C ALA A 26 4.63 2.72 4.61
N PHE A 27 4.28 3.83 5.27
CA PHE A 27 3.39 3.84 6.41
C PHE A 27 2.13 4.68 6.16
N SER A 28 0.98 4.10 6.42
CA SER A 28 -0.33 4.75 6.27
C SER A 28 -1.13 4.85 7.58
N GLY A 29 -0.59 4.35 8.70
CA GLY A 29 -1.31 4.24 9.96
C GLY A 29 -2.50 3.27 9.94
N GLY A 30 -2.65 2.47 8.88
CA GLY A 30 -3.64 1.39 8.80
C GLY A 30 -3.12 0.09 9.38
N VAL A 31 -4.01 -0.89 9.59
CA VAL A 31 -3.66 -2.17 10.24
C VAL A 31 -2.46 -2.86 9.57
N ASP A 32 -2.38 -2.87 8.24
CA ASP A 32 -1.33 -3.59 7.49
C ASP A 32 0.06 -3.01 7.76
N SER A 33 0.24 -1.71 7.53
CA SER A 33 1.52 -1.03 7.73
C SER A 33 1.90 -0.96 9.21
N SER A 34 0.91 -0.89 10.12
CA SER A 34 1.15 -0.94 11.56
C SER A 34 1.58 -2.33 12.02
N THR A 35 1.04 -3.40 11.42
CA THR A 35 1.48 -4.78 11.67
C THR A 35 2.95 -4.98 11.26
N LEU A 36 3.34 -4.46 10.09
CA LEU A 36 4.73 -4.48 9.64
C LEU A 36 5.64 -3.69 10.59
N ALA A 37 5.23 -2.48 10.98
CA ALA A 37 5.99 -1.62 11.89
C ALA A 37 6.17 -2.26 13.28
N ALA A 38 5.10 -2.82 13.86
CA ALA A 38 5.16 -3.52 15.13
C ALA A 38 6.04 -4.76 15.08
N SER A 39 6.02 -5.50 13.94
CA SER A 39 6.90 -6.66 13.76
C SER A 39 8.37 -6.25 13.68
N CYS A 40 8.71 -5.18 12.98
CA CYS A 40 10.07 -4.64 12.96
C CYS A 40 10.53 -4.22 14.38
N ARG A 41 9.67 -3.51 15.11
CA ARG A 41 9.96 -3.10 16.49
C ARG A 41 10.21 -4.27 17.43
N ALA A 42 9.35 -5.30 17.39
CA ALA A 42 9.48 -6.48 18.22
C ALA A 42 10.77 -7.28 17.96
N GLN A 43 11.35 -7.11 16.77
CA GLN A 43 12.62 -7.73 16.37
C GLN A 43 13.80 -6.76 16.45
N GLU A 44 13.65 -5.65 17.18
CA GLU A 44 14.69 -4.64 17.43
C GLU A 44 15.32 -4.06 16.14
N LYS A 45 14.61 -4.13 15.00
CA LYS A 45 15.06 -3.50 13.76
C LYS A 45 14.88 -1.98 13.86
N LYS A 46 15.91 -1.23 13.46
CA LYS A 46 15.86 0.24 13.38
C LYS A 46 14.98 0.62 12.19
N ALA A 47 13.73 0.96 12.45
CA ALA A 47 12.77 1.33 11.43
C ALA A 47 12.33 2.80 11.56
N VAL A 48 12.25 3.49 10.43
CA VAL A 48 11.63 4.81 10.30
C VAL A 48 10.36 4.68 9.45
N LEU A 49 9.26 5.23 9.93
CA LEU A 49 7.99 5.26 9.23
C LEU A 49 7.99 6.41 8.23
N ILE A 50 7.57 6.16 6.99
CA ILE A 50 7.59 7.13 5.89
C ILE A 50 6.18 7.30 5.36
N THR A 51 5.63 8.51 5.49
CA THR A 51 4.26 8.83 5.07
C THR A 51 4.27 9.99 4.08
N VAL A 52 3.58 9.81 2.96
CA VAL A 52 3.42 10.85 1.93
C VAL A 52 1.96 11.22 1.78
N GLY A 53 1.68 12.51 1.73
CA GLY A 53 0.39 13.07 1.39
C GLY A 53 0.46 13.98 0.18
N PHE A 54 -0.67 14.17 -0.51
CA PHE A 54 -0.77 15.07 -1.64
C PHE A 54 -1.84 16.13 -1.39
N LEU A 55 -1.54 17.37 -1.75
CA LEU A 55 -2.40 18.53 -1.54
C LEU A 55 -2.71 18.75 -0.04
N SER A 56 -3.93 18.56 0.39
CA SER A 56 -4.38 18.72 1.79
C SER A 56 -4.80 17.38 2.39
N SER A 57 -3.93 16.35 2.31
CA SER A 57 -4.23 15.04 2.89
C SER A 57 -4.33 15.14 4.42
N LYS A 58 -5.45 14.67 4.98
CA LYS A 58 -5.66 14.57 6.42
C LYS A 58 -5.11 13.28 7.04
N ASP A 59 -4.66 12.33 6.21
CA ASP A 59 -4.24 11.02 6.69
C ASP A 59 -2.85 11.03 7.35
N ILE A 60 -2.04 12.08 7.12
CA ILE A 60 -0.75 12.25 7.79
C ILE A 60 -0.92 12.39 9.30
N GLU A 61 -1.87 13.21 9.78
CA GLU A 61 -2.12 13.37 11.22
C GLU A 61 -2.50 12.05 11.89
N ALA A 62 -3.43 11.30 11.26
CA ALA A 62 -3.82 10.00 11.80
C ALA A 62 -2.69 8.95 11.76
N SER A 63 -1.78 9.05 10.79
CA SER A 63 -0.57 8.21 10.73
C SER A 63 0.41 8.59 11.82
N LYS A 64 0.54 9.88 12.14
CA LYS A 64 1.42 10.40 13.19
C LYS A 64 0.98 9.91 14.56
N GLU A 65 -0.31 9.98 14.90
CA GLU A 65 -0.85 9.45 16.16
C GLU A 65 -0.50 7.96 16.34
N VAL A 66 -0.69 7.16 15.29
CA VAL A 66 -0.35 5.72 15.35
C VAL A 66 1.16 5.49 15.47
N ALA A 67 1.99 6.32 14.81
CA ALA A 67 3.44 6.23 14.93
C ALA A 67 3.93 6.55 16.35
N GLU A 68 3.34 7.56 16.99
CA GLU A 68 3.60 7.92 18.39
C GLU A 68 3.20 6.78 19.34
N ASP A 69 2.02 6.19 19.18
CA ASP A 69 1.56 5.04 19.95
C ASP A 69 2.49 3.81 19.77
N LEU A 70 3.03 3.62 18.57
CA LEU A 70 4.01 2.58 18.30
C LEU A 70 5.41 2.90 18.83
N GLY A 71 5.67 4.13 19.28
CA GLY A 71 7.00 4.58 19.73
C GLY A 71 8.05 4.57 18.62
N LEU A 72 7.65 4.77 17.35
CA LEU A 72 8.52 4.76 16.19
C LEU A 72 8.64 6.15 15.57
N LYS A 73 9.86 6.50 15.13
CA LYS A 73 10.10 7.76 14.42
C LYS A 73 9.36 7.74 13.08
N MET A 74 8.64 8.82 12.79
CA MET A 74 8.01 9.04 11.50
C MET A 74 8.60 10.28 10.81
N ILE A 75 8.80 10.16 9.50
CA ILE A 75 9.04 11.27 8.60
C ILE A 75 7.86 11.37 7.64
N SER A 76 7.44 12.59 7.33
CA SER A 76 6.29 12.81 6.43
C SER A 76 6.46 14.07 5.61
N GLU A 77 5.89 14.06 4.42
CA GLU A 77 5.89 15.19 3.51
C GLU A 77 4.51 15.34 2.84
N VAL A 78 4.09 16.58 2.61
CA VAL A 78 2.90 16.92 1.83
C VAL A 78 3.33 17.55 0.52
N ILE A 79 3.17 16.81 -0.58
CA ILE A 79 3.45 17.29 -1.93
C ILE A 79 2.28 18.13 -2.42
N SER A 80 2.47 19.44 -2.52
CA SER A 80 1.40 20.39 -2.93
C SER A 80 1.61 20.96 -4.32
N SER A 81 2.83 20.95 -4.86
CA SER A 81 3.15 21.40 -6.20
C SER A 81 2.64 20.40 -7.26
N LEU A 82 1.74 20.88 -8.11
CA LEU A 82 1.24 20.08 -9.23
C LEU A 82 2.30 19.87 -10.33
N GLU A 83 3.21 20.84 -10.48
CA GLU A 83 4.34 20.76 -11.42
C GLU A 83 5.31 19.68 -10.97
N GLU A 84 5.65 19.63 -9.68
CA GLU A 84 6.50 18.58 -9.12
C GLU A 84 5.88 17.19 -9.30
N ILE A 85 4.56 17.04 -9.12
CA ILE A 85 3.86 15.77 -9.36
C ILE A 85 3.91 15.40 -10.85
N GLU A 86 3.76 16.36 -11.76
CA GLU A 86 3.86 16.12 -13.20
C GLU A 86 5.27 15.66 -13.61
N ASP A 87 6.32 16.28 -13.07
CA ASP A 87 7.72 15.89 -13.31
C ASP A 87 8.02 14.50 -12.75
N CYS A 88 7.49 14.18 -11.59
CA CYS A 88 7.54 12.83 -11.02
C CYS A 88 6.91 11.81 -11.98
N ILE A 89 5.71 12.09 -12.49
CA ILE A 89 5.02 11.19 -13.44
C ILE A 89 5.86 10.99 -14.70
N ARG A 90 6.42 12.07 -15.27
CA ARG A 90 7.30 11.98 -16.44
C ARG A 90 8.54 11.10 -16.18
N SER A 91 9.08 11.18 -14.97
CA SER A 91 10.23 10.35 -14.56
C SER A 91 9.83 8.87 -14.43
N ILE A 92 8.65 8.61 -13.88
CA ILE A 92 8.08 7.26 -13.75
C ILE A 92 7.83 6.64 -15.13
N LEU A 93 7.20 7.37 -16.06
CA LEU A 93 6.85 6.88 -17.40
C LEU A 93 8.06 6.54 -18.28
N LYS A 94 9.28 7.03 -17.93
CA LYS A 94 10.52 6.62 -18.59
C LYS A 94 10.96 5.20 -18.24
N VAL A 95 10.53 4.69 -17.08
CA VAL A 95 11.03 3.40 -16.56
C VAL A 95 9.97 2.33 -16.44
N ILE A 96 8.68 2.70 -16.42
CA ILE A 96 7.57 1.75 -16.39
C ILE A 96 6.58 1.98 -17.55
N LYS A 97 5.87 0.89 -17.90
CA LYS A 97 4.63 0.97 -18.69
C LYS A 97 3.48 0.56 -17.78
N PHE A 98 2.51 1.45 -17.59
CA PHE A 98 1.33 1.12 -16.79
C PHE A 98 0.17 0.66 -17.68
N ASP A 99 -0.53 -0.36 -17.23
CA ASP A 99 -1.77 -0.88 -17.83
C ASP A 99 -3.02 -0.43 -17.05
N ARG A 100 -2.85 -0.03 -15.78
CA ARG A 100 -3.90 0.37 -14.86
C ARG A 100 -3.53 1.65 -14.12
N LEU A 101 -4.50 2.56 -14.00
CA LEU A 101 -4.31 3.82 -13.29
C LEU A 101 -3.83 3.62 -11.85
N VAL A 102 -4.38 2.60 -11.15
CA VAL A 102 -4.00 2.27 -9.76
C VAL A 102 -2.50 1.98 -9.63
N LEU A 103 -1.89 1.28 -10.59
CA LEU A 103 -0.45 1.02 -10.58
C LEU A 103 0.35 2.32 -10.66
N LEU A 104 -0.02 3.24 -11.57
CA LEU A 104 0.66 4.52 -11.68
C LEU A 104 0.50 5.36 -10.42
N GLU A 105 -0.71 5.44 -9.85
CA GLU A 105 -0.97 6.15 -8.60
C GLU A 105 -0.11 5.62 -7.45
N ASN A 106 0.03 4.30 -7.34
CA ASN A 106 0.92 3.67 -6.36
C ASN A 106 2.39 4.01 -6.65
N CYS A 107 2.82 3.95 -7.92
CA CYS A 107 4.19 4.32 -8.31
C CYS A 107 4.53 5.77 -7.94
N VAL A 108 3.60 6.73 -8.12
CA VAL A 108 3.81 8.12 -7.69
C VAL A 108 3.97 8.20 -6.18
N CYS A 109 3.13 7.52 -5.41
CA CYS A 109 3.27 7.49 -3.95
C CYS A 109 4.62 6.89 -3.52
N PHE A 110 5.02 5.76 -4.11
CA PHE A 110 6.29 5.09 -3.80
C PHE A 110 7.51 5.90 -4.25
N TYR A 111 7.42 6.65 -5.35
CA TYR A 111 8.48 7.55 -5.78
C TYR A 111 8.89 8.52 -4.66
N TYR A 112 7.92 9.18 -4.02
CA TYR A 112 8.20 10.10 -2.91
C TYR A 112 8.62 9.35 -1.63
N VAL A 113 8.07 8.19 -1.34
CA VAL A 113 8.54 7.36 -0.23
C VAL A 113 10.02 6.99 -0.41
N PHE A 114 10.44 6.60 -1.61
CA PHE A 114 11.82 6.23 -1.90
C PHE A 114 12.75 7.45 -1.92
N LYS A 115 12.29 8.59 -2.46
CA LYS A 115 12.99 9.86 -2.39
C LYS A 115 13.32 10.23 -0.94
N MET A 116 12.29 10.27 -0.08
CA MET A 116 12.44 10.59 1.34
C MET A 116 13.34 9.59 2.07
N ALA A 117 13.20 8.29 1.78
CA ALA A 117 14.08 7.26 2.34
C ALA A 117 15.55 7.54 1.98
N SER A 118 15.83 7.78 0.72
CA SER A 118 17.19 8.07 0.22
C SER A 118 17.79 9.35 0.85
N GLU A 119 17.01 10.41 0.95
CA GLU A 119 17.42 11.69 1.58
C GLU A 119 17.73 11.55 3.08
N HIS A 120 17.12 10.57 3.73
CA HIS A 120 17.36 10.27 5.16
C HIS A 120 18.37 9.12 5.37
N GLY A 121 19.10 8.71 4.34
CA GLY A 121 20.13 7.68 4.45
C GLY A 121 19.61 6.25 4.64
N VAL A 122 18.32 6.02 4.40
CA VAL A 122 17.71 4.69 4.40
C VAL A 122 17.86 4.08 3.01
N ARG A 123 18.28 2.81 2.95
CA ARG A 123 18.54 2.11 1.68
C ARG A 123 17.63 0.92 1.43
N THR A 124 16.83 0.52 2.41
CA THR A 124 15.85 -0.55 2.27
C THR A 124 14.49 -0.07 2.76
N VAL A 125 13.49 -0.15 1.91
CA VAL A 125 12.11 0.23 2.23
C VAL A 125 11.21 -0.99 2.15
N LEU A 126 10.42 -1.18 3.20
CA LEU A 126 9.42 -2.23 3.29
C LEU A 126 8.02 -1.68 3.04
N SER A 127 7.15 -2.49 2.46
CA SER A 127 5.70 -2.24 2.45
C SER A 127 4.91 -3.47 2.88
N ALA A 128 3.71 -3.23 3.33
CA ALA A 128 2.76 -4.28 3.72
C ALA A 128 1.89 -4.78 2.55
N ASN A 129 2.37 -4.62 1.30
CA ASN A 129 1.69 -5.16 0.12
C ASN A 129 1.54 -6.68 0.26
N GLY A 130 0.42 -7.21 -0.19
CA GLY A 130 0.03 -8.62 0.03
C GLY A 130 -1.05 -8.79 1.10
N MET A 131 -1.10 -7.92 2.11
CA MET A 131 -2.06 -8.03 3.20
C MET A 131 -3.52 -7.82 2.75
N ASP A 132 -3.76 -6.89 1.83
CA ASP A 132 -5.10 -6.67 1.27
C ASP A 132 -5.58 -7.87 0.44
N GLU A 133 -4.69 -8.43 -0.34
CA GLU A 133 -4.93 -9.60 -1.19
C GLU A 133 -5.23 -10.83 -0.35
N LEU A 134 -4.39 -11.10 0.65
CA LEU A 134 -4.42 -12.31 1.45
C LEU A 134 -5.50 -12.31 2.54
N PHE A 135 -5.91 -11.16 3.04
CA PHE A 135 -6.86 -11.03 4.15
C PHE A 135 -8.18 -10.36 3.75
N CYS A 136 -8.54 -10.42 2.47
CA CYS A 136 -9.81 -9.89 1.94
C CYS A 136 -10.00 -8.38 2.21
N GLY A 137 -8.93 -7.56 2.03
CA GLY A 137 -8.97 -6.14 2.31
C GLY A 137 -9.78 -5.31 1.32
N TYR A 138 -9.99 -5.78 0.10
CA TYR A 138 -10.72 -5.06 -0.93
C TYR A 138 -12.24 -5.25 -0.83
N ASP A 139 -12.97 -4.22 -1.21
CA ASP A 139 -14.45 -4.25 -1.23
C ASP A 139 -15.01 -5.29 -2.20
N LEU A 140 -14.23 -5.62 -3.23
CA LEU A 140 -14.54 -6.67 -4.19
C LEU A 140 -14.87 -8.02 -3.54
N TYR A 141 -14.19 -8.37 -2.45
CA TYR A 141 -14.37 -9.65 -1.77
C TYR A 141 -15.77 -9.83 -1.17
N ARG A 142 -16.41 -8.73 -0.76
CA ARG A 142 -17.78 -8.75 -0.21
C ARG A 142 -18.79 -9.32 -1.21
N LYS A 143 -18.58 -9.03 -2.51
CA LYS A 143 -19.48 -9.49 -3.58
C LYS A 143 -19.45 -11.01 -3.82
N TYR A 144 -18.42 -11.67 -3.32
CA TYR A 144 -18.18 -13.10 -3.59
C TYR A 144 -17.99 -13.93 -2.34
N VAL A 145 -18.27 -13.39 -1.16
CA VAL A 145 -18.03 -14.05 0.14
C VAL A 145 -18.79 -15.38 0.29
N SER A 146 -19.94 -15.53 -0.36
CA SER A 146 -20.74 -16.76 -0.37
C SER A 146 -20.16 -17.87 -1.27
N ASP A 147 -19.25 -17.53 -2.21
CA ASP A 147 -18.60 -18.46 -3.14
C ASP A 147 -17.11 -18.62 -2.78
N LYS A 148 -16.81 -19.59 -1.92
CA LYS A 148 -15.43 -19.83 -1.42
C LYS A 148 -14.45 -20.17 -2.52
N GLU A 149 -14.87 -20.86 -3.58
CA GLU A 149 -13.98 -21.21 -4.69
C GLU A 149 -13.61 -19.97 -5.51
N LYS A 150 -14.61 -19.17 -5.83
CA LYS A 150 -14.39 -17.90 -6.53
C LYS A 150 -13.55 -16.92 -5.71
N MET A 151 -13.77 -16.86 -4.40
CA MET A 151 -12.95 -16.07 -3.48
C MET A 151 -11.47 -16.47 -3.57
N ARG A 152 -11.16 -17.77 -3.55
CA ARG A 152 -9.79 -18.25 -3.67
C ARG A 152 -9.17 -17.86 -5.01
N LYS A 153 -9.88 -18.06 -6.12
CA LYS A 153 -9.41 -17.64 -7.46
C LYS A 153 -9.13 -16.14 -7.54
N ILE A 154 -9.98 -15.31 -6.91
CA ILE A 154 -9.77 -13.87 -6.84
C ILE A 154 -8.52 -13.55 -6.00
N MET A 155 -8.35 -14.20 -4.85
CA MET A 155 -7.17 -14.00 -4.00
C MET A 155 -5.89 -14.36 -4.76
N ASP A 156 -5.84 -15.51 -5.43
CA ASP A 156 -4.69 -15.94 -6.26
C ASP A 156 -4.37 -14.90 -7.34
N LEU A 157 -5.39 -14.46 -8.09
CA LEU A 157 -5.22 -13.45 -9.13
C LEU A 157 -4.67 -12.13 -8.58
N LEU A 158 -5.18 -11.68 -7.43
CA LEU A 158 -4.76 -10.42 -6.82
C LEU A 158 -3.36 -10.50 -6.22
N VAL A 159 -2.98 -11.65 -5.63
CA VAL A 159 -1.61 -11.90 -5.16
C VAL A 159 -0.62 -11.86 -6.33
N GLU A 160 -0.93 -12.55 -7.43
CA GLU A 160 -0.08 -12.51 -8.63
C GLU A 160 -0.01 -11.10 -9.25
N THR A 161 -1.11 -10.35 -9.19
CA THR A 161 -1.13 -8.94 -9.59
C THR A 161 -0.21 -8.09 -8.69
N ALA A 162 -0.28 -8.25 -7.37
CA ALA A 162 0.57 -7.55 -6.42
C ALA A 162 2.07 -7.88 -6.61
N LYS A 163 2.40 -9.13 -6.93
CA LYS A 163 3.77 -9.53 -7.27
C LYS A 163 4.27 -8.85 -8.56
N ARG A 164 3.42 -8.75 -9.59
CA ARG A 164 3.77 -8.00 -10.83
C ARG A 164 3.93 -6.51 -10.56
N ASP A 165 3.02 -5.92 -9.78
CA ASP A 165 3.10 -4.51 -9.41
C ASP A 165 4.38 -4.21 -8.62
N LYS A 166 4.82 -5.13 -7.75
CA LYS A 166 6.11 -5.01 -7.06
C LYS A 166 7.27 -4.86 -8.04
N LEU A 167 7.30 -5.64 -9.13
CA LEU A 167 8.37 -5.55 -10.13
C LEU A 167 8.40 -4.16 -10.82
N GLU A 168 7.26 -3.53 -11.05
CA GLU A 168 7.22 -2.17 -11.58
C GLU A 168 7.65 -1.14 -10.53
N ILE A 169 7.25 -1.33 -9.27
CA ILE A 169 7.67 -0.46 -8.15
C ILE A 169 9.17 -0.60 -7.88
N ASP A 170 9.77 -1.79 -8.05
CA ASP A 170 11.23 -2.00 -7.97
C ASP A 170 12.01 -1.11 -8.95
N LYS A 171 11.49 -0.87 -10.16
CA LYS A 171 12.10 0.06 -11.12
C LYS A 171 12.07 1.51 -10.61
N ILE A 172 11.03 1.90 -9.90
CA ILE A 172 10.96 3.22 -9.26
C ILE A 172 11.93 3.32 -8.08
N ALA A 173 12.04 2.26 -7.28
CA ALA A 173 13.00 2.19 -6.17
C ALA A 173 14.44 2.34 -6.65
N ALA A 174 14.76 1.75 -7.82
CA ALA A 174 16.07 1.85 -8.43
C ALA A 174 16.48 3.30 -8.79
N LEU A 175 15.53 4.19 -9.11
CA LEU A 175 15.79 5.62 -9.35
C LEU A 175 16.42 6.31 -8.13
N TRP A 176 16.18 5.79 -6.94
CA TRP A 176 16.64 6.33 -5.65
C TRP A 176 17.69 5.44 -4.98
N SER A 177 18.18 4.40 -5.67
CA SER A 177 19.08 3.38 -5.10
C SER A 177 18.51 2.74 -3.82
N ILE A 178 17.23 2.47 -3.82
CA ILE A 178 16.51 1.82 -2.73
C ILE A 178 16.27 0.34 -3.06
N ASN A 179 16.52 -0.54 -2.09
CA ASN A 179 16.06 -1.92 -2.10
C ASN A 179 14.61 -1.95 -1.57
N TYR A 180 13.66 -2.41 -2.37
CA TYR A 180 12.25 -2.47 -2.00
C TYR A 180 11.79 -3.90 -1.71
N GLU A 181 11.24 -4.13 -0.53
CA GLU A 181 10.84 -5.45 -0.07
C GLU A 181 9.38 -5.49 0.38
N CYS A 182 8.72 -6.61 0.06
CA CYS A 182 7.34 -6.91 0.44
C CYS A 182 7.30 -8.25 1.18
N PRO A 183 7.60 -8.31 2.49
CA PRO A 183 7.75 -9.57 3.22
C PRO A 183 6.49 -10.44 3.16
N PHE A 184 5.32 -9.85 3.05
CA PHE A 184 4.04 -10.56 2.99
C PHE A 184 3.66 -11.07 1.58
N LEU A 185 4.47 -10.80 0.58
CA LEU A 185 4.39 -11.44 -0.75
C LEU A 185 5.38 -12.60 -0.91
N SER A 186 6.15 -12.95 0.13
CA SER A 186 7.02 -14.14 0.11
C SER A 186 6.19 -15.41 -0.03
N ASP A 187 6.70 -16.40 -0.77
CA ASP A 187 5.97 -17.62 -1.05
C ASP A 187 5.56 -18.38 0.21
N ASN A 188 6.40 -18.36 1.26
CA ASN A 188 6.09 -19.03 2.53
C ASN A 188 4.91 -18.36 3.23
N PHE A 189 4.90 -17.03 3.30
CA PHE A 189 3.81 -16.28 3.93
C PHE A 189 2.51 -16.41 3.11
N VAL A 190 2.59 -16.29 1.80
CA VAL A 190 1.44 -16.46 0.89
C VAL A 190 0.82 -17.85 1.05
N LYS A 191 1.64 -18.92 1.01
CA LYS A 191 1.16 -20.30 1.20
C LYS A 191 0.45 -20.51 2.54
N PHE A 192 0.97 -19.92 3.60
CA PHE A 192 0.33 -19.96 4.92
C PHE A 192 -0.97 -19.18 4.94
N ALA A 193 -0.94 -17.91 4.55
CA ALA A 193 -2.11 -17.03 4.61
C ALA A 193 -3.27 -17.54 3.74
N MET A 194 -2.98 -18.17 2.58
CA MET A 194 -3.99 -18.78 1.72
C MET A 194 -4.69 -19.98 2.36
N LYS A 195 -4.07 -20.67 3.31
CA LYS A 195 -4.69 -21.79 4.06
C LYS A 195 -5.67 -21.31 5.14
N ILE A 196 -5.53 -20.07 5.62
CA ILE A 196 -6.47 -19.51 6.62
C ILE A 196 -7.88 -19.49 6.01
N PRO A 197 -8.89 -20.08 6.68
CA PRO A 197 -10.26 -20.10 6.18
C PRO A 197 -10.81 -18.68 5.96
N ILE A 198 -11.62 -18.52 4.91
CA ILE A 198 -12.14 -17.21 4.49
C ILE A 198 -12.98 -16.55 5.58
N GLU A 199 -13.72 -17.33 6.34
CA GLU A 199 -14.57 -16.88 7.46
C GLU A 199 -13.82 -16.17 8.60
N TYR A 200 -12.52 -16.41 8.74
CA TYR A 200 -11.64 -15.65 9.64
C TYR A 200 -11.20 -14.30 9.06
N LYS A 201 -11.30 -14.13 7.74
CA LYS A 201 -10.86 -12.92 7.03
C LYS A 201 -12.00 -11.92 6.82
N ILE A 202 -13.18 -12.44 6.44
CA ILE A 202 -14.38 -11.65 6.10
C ILE A 202 -15.64 -12.39 6.57
N LYS A 203 -16.60 -11.67 7.15
CA LYS A 203 -17.80 -12.26 7.78
C LYS A 203 -19.03 -12.31 6.88
N GLY A 204 -19.12 -11.46 5.85
CA GLY A 204 -20.30 -11.40 4.98
C GLY A 204 -20.26 -10.25 3.99
N GLU A 205 -21.34 -10.10 3.22
CA GLU A 205 -21.48 -9.07 2.20
C GLU A 205 -21.52 -7.64 2.78
N ASP A 206 -22.04 -7.50 4.01
CA ASP A 206 -22.12 -6.21 4.71
C ASP A 206 -20.90 -5.92 5.59
N ASP A 207 -19.86 -6.77 5.55
CA ASP A 207 -18.67 -6.61 6.37
C ASP A 207 -17.78 -5.47 5.84
N GLU A 208 -17.96 -4.29 6.39
CA GLU A 208 -17.16 -3.11 6.04
C GLU A 208 -15.75 -3.11 6.64
N LEU A 209 -15.55 -3.87 7.72
CA LEU A 209 -14.28 -3.86 8.43
C LEU A 209 -13.25 -4.79 7.80
N ARG A 210 -13.66 -6.01 7.45
CA ARG A 210 -12.81 -7.06 6.85
C ARG A 210 -11.50 -7.34 7.61
N LYS A 211 -10.68 -8.29 7.15
CA LYS A 211 -9.37 -8.63 7.75
C LYS A 211 -9.46 -9.03 9.22
N HIS A 212 -10.55 -9.66 9.67
CA HIS A 212 -10.79 -9.87 11.10
C HIS A 212 -9.63 -10.54 11.82
N ILE A 213 -9.14 -11.67 11.33
CA ILE A 213 -8.02 -12.39 11.93
C ILE A 213 -6.74 -11.54 11.97
N LEU A 214 -6.46 -10.76 10.92
CA LEU A 214 -5.30 -9.86 10.90
C LEU A 214 -5.44 -8.76 11.97
N ARG A 215 -6.62 -8.21 12.15
CA ARG A 215 -6.90 -7.16 13.15
C ARG A 215 -6.78 -7.69 14.58
N GLU A 216 -7.27 -8.91 14.82
CA GLU A 216 -7.13 -9.59 16.10
C GLU A 216 -5.65 -9.84 16.41
N THR A 217 -4.91 -10.41 15.45
CA THR A 217 -3.46 -10.61 15.56
C THR A 217 -2.73 -9.29 15.80
N ALA A 218 -3.11 -8.22 15.11
CA ALA A 218 -2.52 -6.90 15.26
C ALA A 218 -2.70 -6.35 16.68
N LEU A 219 -3.87 -6.52 17.28
CA LEU A 219 -4.11 -6.15 18.69
C LEU A 219 -3.22 -6.93 19.66
N GLU A 220 -3.04 -8.23 19.46
CA GLU A 220 -2.12 -9.06 20.26
C GLU A 220 -0.63 -8.69 20.06
N MET A 221 -0.29 -8.08 18.91
CA MET A 221 1.04 -7.52 18.66
C MET A 221 1.23 -6.13 19.29
N GLY A 222 0.25 -5.61 20.02
CA GLY A 222 0.30 -4.31 20.69
C GLY A 222 0.10 -3.12 19.75
N ILE A 223 -0.59 -3.32 18.60
CA ILE A 223 -0.97 -2.25 17.70
C ILE A 223 -2.15 -1.47 18.30
N PRO A 224 -2.15 -0.12 18.25
CA PRO A 224 -3.22 0.67 18.82
C PRO A 224 -4.58 0.31 18.21
N LYS A 225 -5.62 0.33 19.04
CA LYS A 225 -6.99 0.04 18.59
C LYS A 225 -7.45 0.96 17.46
N SER A 226 -7.00 2.23 17.48
CA SER A 226 -7.24 3.21 16.41
C SER A 226 -6.78 2.74 15.03
N ALA A 227 -5.60 2.09 14.95
CA ALA A 227 -5.08 1.50 13.72
C ALA A 227 -5.77 0.15 13.38
N ALA A 228 -5.95 -0.72 14.39
CA ALA A 228 -6.53 -2.04 14.21
C ALA A 228 -8.01 -2.00 13.78
N THR A 229 -8.79 -0.99 14.18
CA THR A 229 -10.22 -0.83 13.82
C THR A 229 -10.46 0.18 12.71
N ARG A 230 -9.43 0.83 12.19
CA ARG A 230 -9.55 1.80 11.09
C ARG A 230 -10.11 1.10 9.83
N ARG A 231 -11.13 1.71 9.22
CA ARG A 231 -11.65 1.22 7.93
C ARG A 231 -10.59 1.35 6.85
N LYS A 232 -10.50 0.32 6.01
CA LYS A 232 -9.57 0.33 4.86
C LYS A 232 -9.95 1.45 3.89
N LYS A 233 -8.95 2.28 3.58
CA LYS A 233 -8.97 3.16 2.42
C LYS A 233 -7.81 2.77 1.52
N ALA A 234 -8.05 2.71 0.22
CA ALA A 234 -6.97 2.44 -0.72
C ALA A 234 -5.95 3.59 -0.70
N PHE A 235 -4.67 3.26 -0.81
CA PHE A 235 -3.54 4.17 -0.64
C PHE A 235 -3.64 5.43 -1.53
N GLN A 236 -4.04 5.26 -2.77
CA GLN A 236 -4.21 6.37 -3.71
C GLN A 236 -5.29 7.38 -3.30
N TYR A 237 -6.33 6.95 -2.57
CA TYR A 237 -7.36 7.86 -2.06
C TYR A 237 -6.96 8.49 -0.73
N SER A 238 -6.31 7.74 0.13
CA SER A 238 -5.89 8.22 1.45
C SER A 238 -4.74 9.21 1.34
N SER A 239 -3.80 8.96 0.44
CA SER A 239 -2.70 9.89 0.17
C SER A 239 -3.14 11.17 -0.54
N GLY A 240 -4.28 11.17 -1.24
CA GLY A 240 -4.77 12.30 -2.04
C GLY A 240 -4.21 12.37 -3.46
N ILE A 241 -3.40 11.39 -3.92
CA ILE A 241 -2.80 11.39 -5.26
C ILE A 241 -3.88 11.39 -6.36
N HIS A 242 -4.93 10.60 -6.23
CA HIS A 242 -6.03 10.58 -7.19
C HIS A 242 -6.65 11.97 -7.41
N LYS A 243 -6.81 12.74 -6.32
CA LYS A 243 -7.31 14.12 -6.38
C LYS A 243 -6.30 15.04 -7.08
N ALA A 244 -5.01 14.87 -6.83
CA ALA A 244 -3.96 15.65 -7.48
C ALA A 244 -3.91 15.39 -8.99
N LEU A 245 -3.96 14.12 -9.41
CA LEU A 245 -4.02 13.74 -10.83
C LEU A 245 -5.29 14.27 -11.51
N SER A 246 -6.44 14.18 -10.84
CA SER A 246 -7.69 14.79 -11.36
C SER A 246 -7.58 16.29 -11.57
N LYS A 247 -6.88 16.99 -10.67
CA LYS A 247 -6.64 18.44 -10.79
C LYS A 247 -5.68 18.74 -11.93
N LEU A 248 -4.61 17.98 -12.09
CA LEU A 248 -3.67 18.09 -13.20
C LEU A 248 -4.38 17.88 -14.55
N ALA A 249 -5.13 16.80 -14.69
CA ALA A 249 -5.89 16.52 -15.90
C ALA A 249 -6.80 17.70 -16.29
N LYS A 250 -7.54 18.26 -15.32
CA LYS A 250 -8.40 19.44 -15.56
C LYS A 250 -7.61 20.67 -15.98
N LEU A 251 -6.49 20.98 -15.33
CA LEU A 251 -5.64 22.12 -15.67
C LEU A 251 -5.05 22.02 -17.08
N ARG A 252 -4.79 20.80 -17.54
CA ARG A 252 -4.32 20.49 -18.91
C ARG A 252 -5.48 20.36 -19.91
N GLY A 253 -6.71 20.69 -19.52
CA GLY A 253 -7.89 20.70 -20.39
C GLY A 253 -8.52 19.33 -20.63
N TYR A 254 -8.15 18.30 -19.87
CA TYR A 254 -8.75 16.96 -19.97
C TYR A 254 -9.98 16.86 -19.08
N THR A 255 -11.12 17.27 -19.64
CA THR A 255 -12.44 17.08 -19.04
C THR A 255 -12.99 15.67 -19.33
N LYS A 256 -14.06 15.28 -18.64
CA LYS A 256 -14.75 14.00 -18.95
C LYS A 256 -15.25 13.94 -20.40
N SER A 257 -15.75 15.07 -20.93
CA SER A 257 -16.22 15.15 -22.31
C SER A 257 -15.09 14.95 -23.32
N ARG A 258 -13.95 15.63 -23.10
CA ARG A 258 -12.76 15.47 -23.94
C ARG A 258 -12.18 14.06 -23.88
N ALA A 259 -12.10 13.47 -22.68
CA ALA A 259 -11.65 12.08 -22.53
C ALA A 259 -12.49 11.12 -23.36
N LYS A 260 -13.82 11.25 -23.27
CA LYS A 260 -14.75 10.43 -24.07
C LYS A 260 -14.59 10.64 -25.58
N SER A 261 -14.38 11.88 -26.04
CA SER A 261 -14.14 12.15 -27.49
C SER A 261 -12.82 11.55 -28.00
N LEU A 262 -11.84 11.33 -27.10
CA LEU A 262 -10.56 10.67 -27.39
C LEU A 262 -10.60 9.15 -27.20
N GLY A 263 -11.75 8.58 -26.82
CA GLY A 263 -11.91 7.14 -26.61
C GLY A 263 -11.44 6.61 -25.25
N TYR A 264 -11.21 7.50 -24.27
CA TYR A 264 -10.79 7.11 -22.91
C TYR A 264 -11.97 7.10 -21.94
N GLU A 265 -11.91 6.22 -20.93
CA GLU A 265 -12.94 6.12 -19.90
C GLU A 265 -12.91 7.28 -18.91
N GLY A 266 -11.73 7.83 -18.62
CA GLY A 266 -11.53 8.87 -17.61
C GLY A 266 -10.58 9.99 -17.99
N SER A 267 -10.79 11.17 -17.40
CA SER A 267 -9.98 12.37 -17.65
C SER A 267 -8.51 12.18 -17.26
N ILE A 268 -8.21 11.43 -16.18
CA ILE A 268 -6.85 11.13 -15.76
C ILE A 268 -6.18 10.22 -16.79
N GLU A 269 -6.86 9.18 -17.24
CA GLU A 269 -6.31 8.28 -18.25
C GLU A 269 -6.00 9.01 -19.56
N ALA A 270 -6.92 9.83 -20.04
CA ALA A 270 -6.72 10.66 -21.23
C ALA A 270 -5.51 11.59 -21.07
N TYR A 271 -5.38 12.26 -19.91
CA TYR A 271 -4.25 13.12 -19.62
C TYR A 271 -2.92 12.36 -19.66
N LEU A 272 -2.88 11.18 -19.06
CA LEU A 272 -1.65 10.39 -18.96
C LEU A 272 -1.22 9.84 -20.33
N LYS A 273 -2.18 9.33 -21.13
CA LYS A 273 -1.88 8.67 -22.39
C LYS A 273 -1.77 9.61 -23.59
N ASP A 274 -2.45 10.75 -23.56
CA ASP A 274 -2.47 11.69 -24.69
C ASP A 274 -1.49 12.87 -24.50
N TYR A 275 -1.26 13.30 -23.26
CA TYR A 275 -0.43 14.47 -22.97
C TYR A 275 0.98 14.12 -22.49
N LEU A 276 1.16 13.03 -21.72
CA LEU A 276 2.44 12.66 -21.12
C LEU A 276 3.16 11.52 -21.83
N SER A 277 2.45 10.76 -22.68
CA SER A 277 3.07 9.76 -23.58
C SER A 277 3.41 10.41 -24.90
#